data_a2e4a79ae70ebf461a85f298371ac6f8
#
_entry.id   a2e4a79ae70ebf461a85f298371ac6f8
#
_cell.length_a   1.000
_cell.length_b   1.000
_cell.length_c   1.000
_cell.angle_alpha   90.00
_cell.angle_beta   90.00
_cell.angle_gamma   90.00
#
_symmetry.space_group_name_H-M   'P 1'
#
loop_
_entity.id
_entity.type
_entity.pdbx_description
1 polymer ?
#
loop_
_entity_poly.entity_id
_entity_poly.type
_entity_poly.pdbx_seq_one_letter_code
_entity_poly.pdbx_strand_id
1 'polypeptide(L)'
;MSIEDPFDEDDWESWISFTNMGHDIRIIGDDLYVTSPKRLQNGINRGASNSILIKPNQIGTITETLEVMEIANREGFECVVSHRSGETSDNTISDIAVGTGCGWIKTGAPARSDRTSKYNQLLRISETGLQYAGWN
;
A
#
# COMPACT_ATOMS: atom_id res chain seq x y z
N MET A 1 6.89 -10.40 -7.60
CA MET A 1 5.64 -10.34 -8.41
C MET A 1 4.49 -10.03 -7.46
N SER A 2 3.38 -9.40 -7.93
CA SER A 2 2.21 -9.10 -7.10
C SER A 2 0.92 -9.28 -7.86
N ILE A 3 -0.16 -9.51 -7.13
CA ILE A 3 -1.52 -9.47 -7.63
C ILE A 3 -2.36 -8.60 -6.68
N GLU A 4 -3.23 -7.77 -7.22
CA GLU A 4 -4.10 -6.87 -6.48
C GLU A 4 -5.56 -7.26 -6.72
N ASP A 5 -6.33 -7.37 -5.65
CA ASP A 5 -7.75 -7.74 -5.62
C ASP A 5 -8.11 -8.87 -6.59
N PRO A 6 -7.57 -10.09 -6.38
CA PRO A 6 -7.89 -11.21 -7.24
C PRO A 6 -9.34 -11.70 -7.12
N PHE A 7 -10.06 -11.33 -6.05
CA PHE A 7 -11.42 -11.74 -5.74
C PHE A 7 -12.25 -10.57 -5.24
N ASP A 8 -13.57 -10.77 -5.11
CA ASP A 8 -14.50 -9.83 -4.52
C ASP A 8 -14.11 -9.47 -3.07
N GLU A 9 -14.38 -8.23 -2.65
CA GLU A 9 -14.02 -7.67 -1.35
C GLU A 9 -14.67 -8.35 -0.14
N ASP A 10 -15.73 -9.12 -0.37
CA ASP A 10 -16.42 -9.90 0.66
C ASP A 10 -16.28 -11.42 0.49
N ASP A 11 -15.61 -11.89 -0.57
CA ASP A 11 -15.31 -13.31 -0.78
C ASP A 11 -14.06 -13.77 -0.01
N TRP A 12 -14.10 -13.63 1.29
CA TRP A 12 -12.99 -13.99 2.20
C TRP A 12 -12.48 -15.42 2.00
N GLU A 13 -13.35 -16.38 1.66
CA GLU A 13 -12.97 -17.78 1.52
C GLU A 13 -12.06 -18.01 0.30
N SER A 14 -12.32 -17.34 -0.83
CA SER A 14 -11.46 -17.39 -2.00
C SER A 14 -10.10 -16.75 -1.73
N TRP A 15 -10.07 -15.61 -1.02
CA TRP A 15 -8.83 -14.97 -0.58
C TRP A 15 -7.97 -15.89 0.28
N ILE A 16 -8.55 -16.49 1.31
CA ILE A 16 -7.87 -17.41 2.22
C ILE A 16 -7.34 -18.63 1.46
N SER A 17 -8.19 -19.23 0.62
CA SER A 17 -7.82 -20.39 -0.18
C SER A 17 -6.63 -20.09 -1.10
N PHE A 18 -6.64 -18.95 -1.78
CA PHE A 18 -5.58 -18.53 -2.68
C PHE A 18 -4.27 -18.25 -1.94
N THR A 19 -4.33 -17.56 -0.81
CA THR A 19 -3.16 -17.28 0.02
C THR A 19 -2.52 -18.56 0.56
N ASN A 20 -3.34 -19.52 0.97
CA ASN A 20 -2.87 -20.83 1.46
C ASN A 20 -2.22 -21.72 0.39
N MET A 21 -2.35 -21.39 -0.90
CA MET A 21 -1.60 -22.09 -1.96
C MET A 21 -0.08 -21.82 -1.89
N GLY A 22 0.36 -20.89 -1.07
CA GLY A 22 1.77 -20.67 -0.78
C GLY A 22 2.54 -20.01 -1.94
N HIS A 23 1.91 -19.10 -2.67
CA HIS A 23 2.55 -18.35 -3.73
C HIS A 23 3.64 -17.40 -3.18
N ASP A 24 4.81 -17.41 -3.79
CA ASP A 24 5.87 -16.42 -3.53
C ASP A 24 5.60 -15.10 -4.26
N ILE A 25 4.45 -14.50 -3.95
CA ILE A 25 4.00 -13.22 -4.51
C ILE A 25 3.33 -12.37 -3.44
N ARG A 26 3.26 -11.06 -3.67
CA ARG A 26 2.42 -10.16 -2.88
C ARG A 26 0.97 -10.32 -3.31
N ILE A 27 0.13 -10.67 -2.37
CA ILE A 27 -1.32 -10.72 -2.52
C ILE A 27 -1.85 -9.47 -1.82
N ILE A 28 -2.21 -8.45 -2.61
CA ILE A 28 -2.52 -7.12 -2.11
C ILE A 28 -4.04 -6.96 -2.04
N GLY A 29 -4.55 -6.64 -0.83
CA GLY A 29 -5.94 -6.23 -0.66
C GLY A 29 -6.07 -4.71 -0.80
N ASP A 30 -6.81 -4.25 -1.80
CA ASP A 30 -7.26 -2.86 -1.97
C ASP A 30 -8.69 -2.71 -1.43
N ASP A 31 -9.69 -3.12 -2.20
CA ASP A 31 -11.10 -3.04 -1.79
C ASP A 31 -11.43 -4.01 -0.65
N LEU A 32 -10.69 -5.11 -0.53
CA LEU A 32 -10.75 -6.02 0.62
C LEU A 32 -10.57 -5.28 1.95
N TYR A 33 -9.64 -4.32 2.02
CA TYR A 33 -9.27 -3.63 3.27
C TYR A 33 -9.69 -2.17 3.35
N VAL A 34 -9.79 -1.47 2.24
CA VAL A 34 -10.12 -0.03 2.12
C VAL A 34 -9.36 0.85 3.12
N THR A 35 -8.08 0.53 3.38
CA THR A 35 -7.23 1.20 4.38
C THR A 35 -7.87 1.23 5.79
N SER A 36 -8.70 0.24 6.14
CA SER A 36 -9.42 0.15 7.40
C SER A 36 -8.70 -0.74 8.41
N PRO A 37 -8.37 -0.24 9.63
CA PRO A 37 -7.74 -1.06 10.67
C PRO A 37 -8.55 -2.30 11.00
N LYS A 38 -9.89 -2.16 11.04
CA LYS A 38 -10.81 -3.26 11.37
C LYS A 38 -10.82 -4.35 10.29
N ARG A 39 -10.89 -3.96 8.99
CA ARG A 39 -10.89 -4.95 7.90
C ARG A 39 -9.51 -5.60 7.79
N LEU A 40 -8.42 -4.83 7.95
CA LEU A 40 -7.07 -5.36 7.99
C LEU A 40 -6.90 -6.41 9.09
N GLN A 41 -7.31 -6.10 10.34
CA GLN A 41 -7.20 -7.05 11.45
C GLN A 41 -8.00 -8.33 11.18
N ASN A 42 -9.18 -8.23 10.56
CA ASN A 42 -9.95 -9.40 10.15
C ASN A 42 -9.19 -10.25 9.12
N GLY A 43 -8.59 -9.63 8.10
CA GLY A 43 -7.80 -10.32 7.08
C GLY A 43 -6.55 -11.00 7.65
N ILE A 44 -5.84 -10.33 8.55
CA ILE A 44 -4.69 -10.87 9.28
C ILE A 44 -5.10 -12.13 10.05
N ASN A 45 -6.16 -12.02 10.87
CA ASN A 45 -6.63 -13.13 11.71
C ASN A 45 -7.08 -14.35 10.89
N ARG A 46 -7.50 -14.13 9.65
CA ARG A 46 -7.98 -15.16 8.73
C ARG A 46 -6.91 -15.66 7.74
N GLY A 47 -5.76 -14.99 7.66
CA GLY A 47 -4.74 -15.29 6.66
C GLY A 47 -5.20 -15.04 5.21
N ALA A 48 -5.95 -13.96 4.98
CA ALA A 48 -6.59 -13.69 3.70
C ALA A 48 -5.64 -13.13 2.63
N SER A 49 -4.55 -12.48 3.04
CA SER A 49 -3.52 -11.95 2.14
C SER A 49 -2.21 -11.71 2.92
N ASN A 50 -1.21 -11.11 2.29
CA ASN A 50 0.06 -10.76 2.91
C ASN A 50 0.45 -9.29 2.72
N SER A 51 -0.38 -8.51 2.04
CA SER A 51 -0.09 -7.11 1.72
C SER A 51 -1.37 -6.28 1.67
N ILE A 52 -1.23 -4.99 1.95
CA ILE A 52 -2.35 -4.02 1.92
C ILE A 52 -2.00 -2.82 1.04
N LEU A 53 -2.99 -2.34 0.28
CA LEU A 53 -2.90 -1.05 -0.41
C LEU A 53 -3.30 0.07 0.56
N ILE A 54 -2.47 1.09 0.66
CA ILE A 54 -2.65 2.24 1.56
C ILE A 54 -3.08 3.46 0.75
N LYS A 55 -4.28 3.93 0.98
CA LYS A 55 -4.86 5.11 0.35
C LYS A 55 -5.31 6.09 1.44
N PRO A 56 -4.52 7.13 1.78
CA PRO A 56 -4.82 8.02 2.90
C PRO A 56 -6.23 8.63 2.88
N ASN A 57 -6.77 8.90 1.68
CA ASN A 57 -8.10 9.47 1.56
C ASN A 57 -9.27 8.46 1.69
N GLN A 58 -9.00 7.16 1.80
CA GLN A 58 -10.03 6.16 2.17
C GLN A 58 -10.33 6.20 3.66
N ILE A 59 -9.30 6.36 4.48
CA ILE A 59 -9.45 6.46 5.94
C ILE A 59 -9.67 7.92 6.39
N GLY A 60 -9.03 8.89 5.74
CA GLY A 60 -9.33 10.30 5.87
C GLY A 60 -8.31 11.15 6.62
N THR A 61 -7.48 10.58 7.48
CA THR A 61 -6.42 11.30 8.20
C THR A 61 -5.06 10.61 8.07
N ILE A 62 -3.98 11.39 8.16
CA ILE A 62 -2.62 10.83 8.18
C ILE A 62 -2.40 9.98 9.43
N THR A 63 -2.93 10.40 10.58
CA THR A 63 -2.81 9.65 11.83
C THR A 63 -3.37 8.23 11.68
N GLU A 64 -4.60 8.10 11.19
CA GLU A 64 -5.22 6.79 10.98
C GLU A 64 -4.50 5.99 9.88
N THR A 65 -4.00 6.65 8.83
CA THR A 65 -3.18 6.01 7.79
C THR A 65 -1.94 5.36 8.41
N LEU A 66 -1.20 6.10 9.23
CA LEU A 66 0.01 5.60 9.90
C LEU A 66 -0.33 4.47 10.90
N GLU A 67 -1.45 4.54 11.59
CA GLU A 67 -1.93 3.48 12.47
C GLU A 67 -2.17 2.16 11.70
N VAL A 68 -2.81 2.23 10.54
CA VAL A 68 -3.01 1.06 9.67
C VAL A 68 -1.67 0.47 9.22
N MET A 69 -0.72 1.32 8.81
CA MET A 69 0.61 0.88 8.38
C MET A 69 1.39 0.25 9.55
N GLU A 70 1.26 0.77 10.76
CA GLU A 70 1.88 0.19 11.96
C GLU A 70 1.29 -1.20 12.28
N ILE A 71 -0.02 -1.37 12.20
CA ILE A 71 -0.68 -2.68 12.35
C ILE A 71 -0.14 -3.66 11.30
N ALA A 72 -0.12 -3.27 10.02
CA ALA A 72 0.38 -4.09 8.94
C ALA A 72 1.83 -4.54 9.19
N ASN A 73 2.72 -3.60 9.48
CA ASN A 73 4.14 -3.88 9.72
C ASN A 73 4.37 -4.82 10.91
N ARG A 74 3.65 -4.62 12.01
CA ARG A 74 3.75 -5.48 13.21
C ARG A 74 3.37 -6.93 12.93
N GLU A 75 2.42 -7.14 12.04
CA GLU A 75 1.91 -8.47 11.67
C GLU A 75 2.60 -9.05 10.41
N GLY A 76 3.67 -8.39 9.93
CA GLY A 76 4.45 -8.88 8.79
C GLY A 76 3.80 -8.66 7.43
N PHE A 77 2.78 -7.80 7.34
CA PHE A 77 2.19 -7.39 6.07
C PHE A 77 3.03 -6.33 5.38
N GLU A 78 3.16 -6.42 4.07
CA GLU A 78 3.75 -5.34 3.29
C GLU A 78 2.71 -4.26 2.97
N CYS A 79 3.14 -2.99 3.04
CA CYS A 79 2.32 -1.84 2.64
C CYS A 79 2.71 -1.37 1.25
N VAL A 80 1.72 -1.04 0.43
CA VAL A 80 1.91 -0.36 -0.86
C VAL A 80 1.16 0.96 -0.81
N VAL A 81 1.86 2.07 -0.71
CA VAL A 81 1.22 3.41 -0.74
C VAL A 81 0.73 3.72 -2.14
N SER A 82 -0.52 4.16 -2.27
CA SER A 82 -1.18 4.26 -3.56
C SER A 82 -1.83 5.62 -3.81
N HIS A 83 -1.79 6.02 -5.07
CA HIS A 83 -2.63 7.06 -5.65
C HIS A 83 -4.09 6.60 -5.78
N ARG A 84 -4.93 7.50 -6.27
CA ARG A 84 -6.30 7.21 -6.73
C ARG A 84 -6.42 7.39 -8.25
N SER A 85 -7.50 6.87 -8.85
CA SER A 85 -7.83 7.11 -10.27
C SER A 85 -8.03 8.60 -10.57
N GLY A 86 -8.73 9.32 -9.69
CA GLY A 86 -8.80 10.79 -9.70
C GLY A 86 -7.70 11.37 -8.80
N GLU A 87 -6.76 12.11 -9.38
CA GLU A 87 -5.59 12.66 -8.70
C GLU A 87 -5.36 14.14 -9.01
N THR A 88 -4.56 14.78 -8.15
CA THR A 88 -4.01 16.12 -8.33
C THR A 88 -2.50 16.09 -8.40
N SER A 89 -1.85 17.23 -8.52
CA SER A 89 -0.38 17.33 -8.44
C SER A 89 0.16 17.28 -7.00
N ASP A 90 -0.69 17.03 -5.99
CA ASP A 90 -0.23 16.73 -4.63
C ASP A 90 0.69 15.52 -4.64
N ASN A 91 1.75 15.56 -3.83
CA ASN A 91 2.79 14.53 -3.82
C ASN A 91 3.04 13.92 -2.42
N THR A 92 2.17 14.20 -1.47
CA THR A 92 2.26 13.75 -0.06
C THR A 92 2.44 12.24 0.06
N ILE A 93 1.85 11.45 -0.84
CA ILE A 93 2.01 9.98 -0.81
C ILE A 93 3.46 9.54 -1.02
N SER A 94 4.28 10.32 -1.70
CA SER A 94 5.72 10.03 -1.83
C SER A 94 6.45 10.23 -0.51
N ASP A 95 6.11 11.29 0.23
CA ASP A 95 6.68 11.56 1.55
C ASP A 95 6.25 10.49 2.56
N ILE A 96 4.99 10.05 2.50
CA ILE A 96 4.49 8.95 3.33
C ILE A 96 5.26 7.66 3.01
N ALA A 97 5.40 7.29 1.73
CA ALA A 97 6.06 6.06 1.33
C ALA A 97 7.51 6.00 1.83
N VAL A 98 8.26 7.10 1.66
CA VAL A 98 9.65 7.18 2.13
C VAL A 98 9.73 7.31 3.64
N GLY A 99 8.92 8.19 4.24
CA GLY A 99 8.96 8.47 5.68
C GLY A 99 8.57 7.28 6.56
N THR A 100 7.74 6.38 6.05
CA THR A 100 7.38 5.13 6.74
C THR A 100 8.27 3.95 6.39
N GLY A 101 9.14 4.10 5.36
CA GLY A 101 9.99 3.00 4.89
C GLY A 101 9.23 1.85 4.25
N CYS A 102 8.01 2.07 3.74
CA CYS A 102 7.17 0.98 3.23
C CYS A 102 7.72 0.31 1.95
N GLY A 103 8.68 0.90 1.28
CA GLY A 103 9.38 0.32 0.14
C GLY A 103 8.59 0.29 -1.19
N TRP A 104 7.29 0.41 -1.17
CA TRP A 104 6.43 0.28 -2.35
C TRP A 104 5.49 1.46 -2.52
N ILE A 105 5.41 1.95 -3.77
CA ILE A 105 4.45 2.98 -4.16
C ILE A 105 3.81 2.62 -5.52
N LYS A 106 2.49 2.74 -5.59
CA LYS A 106 1.71 2.64 -6.82
C LYS A 106 1.21 4.03 -7.19
N THR A 107 1.79 4.65 -8.24
CA THR A 107 1.48 6.05 -8.56
C THR A 107 1.28 6.34 -10.06
N GLY A 108 0.95 5.30 -10.82
CA GLY A 108 0.64 5.40 -12.25
C GLY A 108 1.88 5.47 -13.14
N ALA A 109 1.67 5.69 -14.43
CA ALA A 109 2.74 5.83 -15.40
C ALA A 109 3.48 7.18 -15.23
N PRO A 110 4.76 7.30 -15.64
CA PRO A 110 5.50 8.56 -15.60
C PRO A 110 5.05 9.54 -16.72
N ALA A 111 3.76 9.80 -16.75
CA ALA A 111 3.08 10.68 -17.70
C ALA A 111 1.94 11.41 -16.97
N ARG A 112 1.62 12.64 -17.38
CA ARG A 112 0.68 13.55 -16.74
C ARG A 112 1.19 14.08 -15.40
N SER A 113 0.95 15.35 -15.12
CA SER A 113 1.49 16.03 -13.92
C SER A 113 0.95 15.49 -12.61
N ASP A 114 -0.28 14.98 -12.59
CA ASP A 114 -0.89 14.32 -11.43
C ASP A 114 -0.18 13.03 -11.03
N ARG A 115 0.62 12.45 -11.92
CA ARG A 115 1.46 11.26 -11.67
C ARG A 115 2.93 11.63 -11.51
N THR A 116 3.47 12.40 -12.46
CA THR A 116 4.89 12.77 -12.44
C THR A 116 5.28 13.63 -11.24
N SER A 117 4.34 14.36 -10.61
CA SER A 117 4.60 15.09 -9.37
C SER A 117 5.14 14.18 -8.26
N LYS A 118 4.62 12.95 -8.13
CA LYS A 118 5.04 11.96 -7.14
C LYS A 118 6.45 11.46 -7.43
N TYR A 119 6.73 11.11 -8.68
CA TYR A 119 8.09 10.71 -9.12
C TYR A 119 9.11 11.83 -8.90
N ASN A 120 8.74 13.07 -9.24
CA ASN A 120 9.59 14.23 -9.01
C ASN A 120 9.83 14.48 -7.51
N GLN A 121 8.87 14.19 -6.64
CA GLN A 121 9.06 14.26 -5.20
C GLN A 121 10.04 13.19 -4.71
N LEU A 122 9.93 11.96 -5.19
CA LEU A 122 10.90 10.91 -4.88
C LEU A 122 12.32 11.30 -5.30
N LEU A 123 12.48 11.94 -6.48
CA LEU A 123 13.77 12.47 -6.92
C LEU A 123 14.28 13.55 -5.97
N ARG A 124 13.46 14.53 -5.58
CA ARG A 124 13.84 15.57 -4.60
C ARG A 124 14.26 14.98 -3.26
N ILE A 125 13.53 13.95 -2.78
CA ILE A 125 13.90 13.25 -1.55
C ILE A 125 15.26 12.56 -1.70
N SER A 126 15.54 11.93 -2.85
CA SER A 126 16.82 11.27 -3.10
C SER A 126 18.02 12.24 -3.05
N GLU A 127 17.81 13.52 -3.38
CA GLU A 127 18.85 14.57 -3.32
C GLU A 127 19.18 15.03 -1.88
N THR A 128 18.37 14.64 -0.89
CA THR A 128 18.61 15.01 0.53
C THR A 128 19.72 14.22 1.20
N GLY A 129 20.27 13.21 0.54
CA GLY A 129 21.33 12.35 1.07
C GLY A 129 20.85 11.26 2.01
N LEU A 130 19.54 11.01 2.08
CA LEU A 130 19.00 9.86 2.80
C LEU A 130 19.55 8.56 2.20
N GLN A 131 19.95 7.63 3.08
CA GLN A 131 20.42 6.33 2.64
C GLN A 131 19.27 5.52 2.03
N TYR A 132 19.45 5.01 0.82
CA TYR A 132 18.51 4.09 0.20
C TYR A 132 18.57 2.74 0.92
N ALA A 133 17.44 2.27 1.43
CA ALA A 133 17.36 1.03 2.20
C ALA A 133 17.54 -0.25 1.34
N GLY A 134 17.44 -0.13 0.02
CA GLY A 134 17.54 -1.27 -0.90
C GLY A 134 16.20 -2.01 -1.07
N TRP A 135 16.28 -3.14 -1.73
CA TRP A 135 15.20 -4.11 -1.84
C TRP A 135 15.38 -5.14 -0.73
N ASN A 136 14.43 -5.24 0.17
CA ASN A 136 14.39 -6.31 1.18
C ASN A 136 13.69 -7.53 0.62
#